data_76baa0ab5fdeb2b8c4263f293e7fd4c0
#
_entry.id   76baa0ab5fdeb2b8c4263f293e7fd4c0
#
_cell.length_a   1.000
_cell.length_b   1.000
_cell.length_c   1.000
_cell.angle_alpha   90.00
_cell.angle_beta   90.00
_cell.angle_gamma   90.00
#
_symmetry.space_group_name_H-M   'P 1'
#
loop_
_entity.id
_entity.type
_entity.pdbx_description
1 polymer ?
#
loop_
_entity_poly.entity_id
_entity_poly.type
_entity_poly.pdbx_seq_one_letter_code
_entity_poly.pdbx_strand_id
1 'polypeptide(L)'
;MIYICDMKRLFFSMLVALVALTSWAANNHDDQYTIIVSLDGFRWDYCEAYSTPFLNSMAEKGVKAVMQPSFPSKTFPNHYTLATGLVPDHHGIIANSFRVRATGKRYSLGDSETRSDPQYYGGDPIWLTAKRQGVITATVYWVGSDVAIKGDHANYWHDYQKKPLLTDVERADEVLRLLQLPEKERPHFIMCYFEEPDHTGHVAGPVTADCRGEVEHMDEVLAYMWRRISLLPEASKVNLIVTGDHGMAWTDADRTVPVKKYIKEEWVDAVDGDLPANIYVKKPEFADSIVAALKGVDHIRVWRKAEIPEYLHYGSNPNVGDVLVLPDVGWLFTDRKVRRGGSHGFDNTCSDMQVGFRAMGPAFKVGYVKPDKFRNVCVYPLLCHLLGVKPSANDGSVAEVADMLK
;
A
#
# COMPACT_ATOMS: atom_id res chain seq x y z
N MET A 1 40.55 37.21 33.47
CA MET A 1 39.25 37.80 33.01
C MET A 1 38.79 37.26 31.64
N ILE A 2 39.60 36.45 30.95
CA ILE A 2 39.29 35.92 29.59
C ILE A 2 38.54 34.56 29.68
N TYR A 3 38.75 33.74 30.69
CA TYR A 3 38.11 32.42 30.88
C TYR A 3 36.61 32.43 31.21
N ILE A 4 36.09 33.54 31.75
CA ILE A 4 34.65 33.67 32.13
C ILE A 4 33.76 34.00 30.90
N CYS A 5 34.35 34.61 29.89
CA CYS A 5 33.61 34.99 28.65
C CYS A 5 33.32 33.81 27.76
N ASP A 6 34.25 32.82 27.70
CA ASP A 6 34.08 31.63 26.86
C ASP A 6 33.08 30.61 27.43
N MET A 7 33.04 30.48 28.75
CA MET A 7 32.05 29.61 29.41
C MET A 7 30.62 30.12 29.22
N LYS A 8 30.39 31.44 29.22
CA LYS A 8 29.06 31.98 28.97
C LYS A 8 28.63 31.82 27.52
N ARG A 9 29.54 31.86 26.57
CA ARG A 9 29.27 31.57 25.15
C ARG A 9 28.95 30.10 24.89
N LEU A 10 29.66 29.17 25.56
CA LEU A 10 29.38 27.73 25.51
C LEU A 10 28.01 27.41 26.13
N PHE A 11 27.66 28.00 27.26
CA PHE A 11 26.37 27.80 27.93
C PHE A 11 25.21 28.38 27.09
N PHE A 12 25.41 29.54 26.44
CA PHE A 12 24.39 30.12 25.56
C PHE A 12 24.22 29.31 24.29
N SER A 13 25.29 28.78 23.70
CA SER A 13 25.23 27.88 22.54
C SER A 13 24.59 26.52 22.87
N MET A 14 24.82 25.98 24.07
CA MET A 14 24.16 24.75 24.54
C MET A 14 22.67 24.98 24.85
N LEU A 15 22.31 26.15 25.40
CA LEU A 15 20.90 26.48 25.65
C LEU A 15 20.12 26.73 24.35
N VAL A 16 20.73 27.33 23.33
CA VAL A 16 20.13 27.53 22.01
C VAL A 16 20.02 26.18 21.27
N ALA A 17 20.98 25.27 21.42
CA ALA A 17 20.90 23.92 20.87
C ALA A 17 19.83 23.07 21.57
N LEU A 18 19.66 23.23 22.90
CA LEU A 18 18.59 22.53 23.64
C LEU A 18 17.19 23.08 23.27
N VAL A 19 17.05 24.38 23.04
CA VAL A 19 15.78 24.99 22.59
C VAL A 19 15.47 24.60 21.13
N ALA A 20 16.49 24.42 20.28
CA ALA A 20 16.30 23.92 18.92
C ALA A 20 15.90 22.41 18.87
N LEU A 21 16.22 21.62 19.90
CA LEU A 21 15.80 20.23 20.01
C LEU A 21 14.39 20.07 20.63
N THR A 22 13.84 21.12 21.25
CA THR A 22 12.48 21.09 21.83
C THR A 22 11.42 21.72 20.94
N SER A 23 11.78 22.30 19.80
CA SER A 23 10.81 22.88 18.86
C SER A 23 10.20 21.86 17.87
N TRP A 24 10.34 20.58 18.09
CA TRP A 24 9.50 19.57 17.44
C TRP A 24 8.18 19.35 18.21
N ALA A 25 7.87 20.12 19.17
CA ALA A 25 6.65 19.98 19.94
C ALA A 25 5.81 21.24 19.81
N ALA A 26 4.77 21.16 19.10
CA ALA A 26 3.49 21.87 19.12
C ALA A 26 3.01 22.22 17.69
N ASN A 27 3.04 21.27 16.79
CA ASN A 27 2.01 21.28 15.76
C ASN A 27 0.74 20.74 16.44
N ASN A 28 -0.36 21.50 16.38
CA ASN A 28 -1.69 21.16 16.92
C ASN A 28 -2.30 19.91 16.25
N HIS A 29 -1.54 18.80 16.13
CA HIS A 29 -2.01 17.54 15.56
C HIS A 29 -2.81 16.71 16.57
N ASP A 30 -2.63 16.96 17.87
CA ASP A 30 -3.34 16.26 18.95
C ASP A 30 -4.88 16.39 18.86
N ASP A 31 -5.37 17.40 18.13
CA ASP A 31 -6.79 17.67 17.93
C ASP A 31 -7.34 17.17 16.60
N GLN A 32 -6.53 16.60 15.70
CA GLN A 32 -6.99 16.17 14.38
C GLN A 32 -7.26 14.67 14.34
N TYR A 33 -8.15 14.31 13.44
CA TYR A 33 -8.48 12.92 13.12
C TYR A 33 -8.03 12.63 11.71
N THR A 34 -7.40 11.49 11.47
CA THR A 34 -6.95 11.09 10.14
C THR A 34 -7.60 9.76 9.76
N ILE A 35 -8.32 9.77 8.66
CA ILE A 35 -8.95 8.60 8.06
C ILE A 35 -8.28 8.34 6.73
N ILE A 36 -7.78 7.13 6.52
CA ILE A 36 -7.32 6.66 5.22
C ILE A 36 -8.19 5.52 4.75
N VAL A 37 -8.75 5.65 3.56
CA VAL A 37 -9.54 4.63 2.88
C VAL A 37 -8.76 4.12 1.69
N SER A 38 -8.64 2.80 1.57
CA SER A 38 -8.13 2.14 0.37
C SER A 38 -9.26 1.46 -0.37
N LEU A 39 -9.36 1.76 -1.66
CA LEU A 39 -10.16 1.04 -2.65
C LEU A 39 -9.19 0.16 -3.43
N ASP A 40 -9.34 -1.17 -3.33
CA ASP A 40 -8.43 -2.10 -4.01
C ASP A 40 -8.51 -1.91 -5.53
N GLY A 41 -7.35 -1.85 -6.19
CA GLY A 41 -7.29 -1.67 -7.63
C GLY A 41 -7.72 -0.29 -8.15
N PHE A 42 -7.68 0.76 -7.30
CA PHE A 42 -8.15 2.11 -7.65
C PHE A 42 -7.19 2.82 -8.62
N ARG A 43 -7.38 2.57 -9.92
CA ARG A 43 -6.58 3.21 -10.99
C ARG A 43 -6.63 4.73 -10.92
N TRP A 44 -5.52 5.34 -11.26
CA TRP A 44 -5.32 6.79 -11.24
C TRP A 44 -6.31 7.58 -12.13
N ASP A 45 -6.80 6.97 -13.21
CA ASP A 45 -7.64 7.57 -14.25
C ASP A 45 -9.15 7.29 -14.08
N TYR A 46 -9.57 6.53 -13.07
CA TYR A 46 -10.98 6.20 -12.87
C TYR A 46 -11.87 7.43 -12.63
N CYS A 47 -11.35 8.42 -11.90
CA CYS A 47 -12.13 9.65 -11.65
C CYS A 47 -12.27 10.55 -12.89
N GLU A 48 -11.42 10.39 -13.88
CA GLU A 48 -11.52 11.07 -15.17
C GLU A 48 -12.42 10.30 -16.16
N ALA A 49 -12.43 8.98 -16.03
CA ALA A 49 -13.19 8.10 -16.93
C ALA A 49 -14.67 7.93 -16.52
N TYR A 50 -14.98 8.06 -15.22
CA TYR A 50 -16.28 7.72 -14.65
C TYR A 50 -16.88 8.87 -13.82
N SER A 51 -18.18 8.77 -13.52
CA SER A 51 -18.88 9.76 -12.70
C SER A 51 -18.56 9.54 -11.22
N THR A 52 -17.62 10.32 -10.69
CA THR A 52 -17.21 10.27 -9.27
C THR A 52 -17.31 11.65 -8.64
N PRO A 53 -18.54 12.19 -8.45
CA PRO A 53 -18.74 13.57 -8.01
C PRO A 53 -18.13 13.84 -6.62
N PHE A 54 -18.13 12.87 -5.72
CA PHE A 54 -17.54 13.06 -4.39
C PHE A 54 -16.02 13.11 -4.46
N LEU A 55 -15.36 12.15 -5.10
CA LEU A 55 -13.90 12.11 -5.27
C LEU A 55 -13.38 13.33 -6.07
N ASN A 56 -14.16 13.83 -7.03
CA ASN A 56 -13.85 15.08 -7.72
C ASN A 56 -14.00 16.29 -6.80
N SER A 57 -15.04 16.34 -5.96
CA SER A 57 -15.17 17.37 -4.91
C SER A 57 -14.03 17.34 -3.89
N MET A 58 -13.49 16.15 -3.55
CA MET A 58 -12.30 16.03 -2.71
C MET A 58 -11.08 16.70 -3.37
N ALA A 59 -10.89 16.51 -4.68
CA ALA A 59 -9.79 17.16 -5.41
C ALA A 59 -9.91 18.68 -5.42
N GLU A 60 -11.13 19.21 -5.57
CA GLU A 60 -11.40 20.67 -5.53
C GLU A 60 -11.17 21.28 -4.14
N LYS A 61 -11.56 20.57 -3.08
CA LYS A 61 -11.47 21.01 -1.68
C LYS A 61 -10.16 20.64 -1.00
N GLY A 62 -9.31 19.93 -1.69
CA GLY A 62 -8.09 19.36 -1.14
C GLY A 62 -7.03 19.11 -2.20
N VAL A 63 -6.54 17.89 -2.24
CA VAL A 63 -5.41 17.46 -3.07
C VAL A 63 -5.82 16.34 -4.03
N LYS A 64 -5.36 16.46 -5.27
CA LYS A 64 -5.33 15.40 -6.27
C LYS A 64 -3.88 15.04 -6.59
N ALA A 65 -3.56 13.74 -6.57
CA ALA A 65 -2.25 13.24 -6.95
C ALA A 65 -2.35 11.87 -7.62
N VAL A 66 -1.25 11.45 -8.24
CA VAL A 66 -1.04 10.09 -8.74
C VAL A 66 0.05 9.45 -7.89
N MET A 67 -0.21 8.24 -7.41
CA MET A 67 0.71 7.47 -6.59
C MET A 67 1.25 6.27 -7.37
N GLN A 68 2.56 6.06 -7.29
CA GLN A 68 3.21 4.88 -7.87
C GLN A 68 3.27 3.77 -6.83
N PRO A 69 2.71 2.58 -7.12
CA PRO A 69 2.81 1.43 -6.22
C PRO A 69 4.25 0.91 -6.15
N SER A 70 4.55 0.13 -5.13
CA SER A 70 5.79 -0.67 -5.06
C SER A 70 5.68 -1.92 -5.94
N PHE A 71 6.84 -2.44 -6.37
CA PHE A 71 6.89 -3.72 -7.10
C PHE A 71 7.02 -4.89 -6.11
N PRO A 72 6.28 -5.99 -6.37
CA PRO A 72 5.25 -6.17 -7.39
C PRO A 72 3.97 -5.41 -7.03
N SER A 73 3.29 -4.87 -8.04
CA SER A 73 2.04 -4.13 -7.86
C SER A 73 0.87 -5.10 -7.55
N LYS A 74 0.92 -5.69 -6.36
CA LYS A 74 0.00 -6.70 -5.81
C LYS A 74 -0.61 -6.22 -4.50
N THR A 75 -1.79 -6.73 -4.17
CA THR A 75 -2.64 -6.30 -3.04
C THR A 75 -1.91 -6.32 -1.69
N PHE A 76 -1.48 -7.50 -1.24
CA PHE A 76 -0.86 -7.63 0.08
C PHE A 76 0.47 -6.87 0.18
N PRO A 77 1.40 -7.00 -0.78
CA PRO A 77 2.60 -6.18 -0.79
C PRO A 77 2.33 -4.69 -0.65
N ASN A 78 1.40 -4.14 -1.44
CA ASN A 78 1.21 -2.68 -1.48
C ASN A 78 0.39 -2.13 -0.31
N HIS A 79 -0.65 -2.82 0.16
CA HIS A 79 -1.35 -2.40 1.38
C HIS A 79 -0.42 -2.43 2.59
N TYR A 80 0.48 -3.42 2.67
CA TYR A 80 1.43 -3.48 3.77
C TYR A 80 2.57 -2.44 3.61
N THR A 81 2.94 -2.11 2.35
CA THR A 81 3.81 -0.95 2.06
C THR A 81 3.18 0.36 2.53
N LEU A 82 1.89 0.62 2.23
CA LEU A 82 1.18 1.81 2.71
C LEU A 82 1.18 1.90 4.24
N ALA A 83 1.12 0.76 4.92
CA ALA A 83 1.09 0.69 6.38
C ALA A 83 2.47 0.82 7.05
N THR A 84 3.56 0.45 6.37
CA THR A 84 4.91 0.39 6.97
C THR A 84 5.90 1.39 6.38
N GLY A 85 5.61 1.91 5.18
CA GLY A 85 6.56 2.72 4.41
C GLY A 85 7.75 1.93 3.88
N LEU A 86 7.74 0.61 3.98
CA LEU A 86 8.78 -0.27 3.48
C LEU A 86 8.38 -0.85 2.11
N VAL A 87 9.35 -1.05 1.23
CA VAL A 87 9.13 -1.83 0.00
C VAL A 87 8.90 -3.32 0.33
N PRO A 88 8.23 -4.10 -0.53
CA PRO A 88 7.96 -5.53 -0.29
C PRO A 88 9.18 -6.36 0.12
N ASP A 89 10.34 -6.08 -0.48
CA ASP A 89 11.61 -6.72 -0.13
C ASP A 89 12.01 -6.52 1.34
N HIS A 90 11.71 -5.35 1.92
CA HIS A 90 12.08 -4.99 3.27
C HIS A 90 11.05 -5.39 4.32
N HIS A 91 9.75 -5.31 4.01
CA HIS A 91 8.72 -5.75 4.97
C HIS A 91 8.41 -7.26 4.90
N GLY A 92 8.87 -7.98 3.88
CA GLY A 92 8.82 -9.43 3.82
C GLY A 92 7.63 -10.04 3.08
N ILE A 93 6.52 -9.32 2.88
CA ILE A 93 5.40 -9.76 2.05
C ILE A 93 5.74 -9.44 0.59
N ILE A 94 6.57 -10.29 -0.01
CA ILE A 94 7.16 -10.06 -1.34
C ILE A 94 6.20 -10.31 -2.51
N ALA A 95 5.10 -11.03 -2.27
CA ALA A 95 4.05 -11.34 -3.24
C ALA A 95 2.79 -11.77 -2.49
N ASN A 96 1.66 -11.92 -3.21
CA ASN A 96 0.44 -12.53 -2.65
C ASN A 96 0.62 -14.03 -2.31
N SER A 97 1.62 -14.68 -2.91
CA SER A 97 2.07 -16.02 -2.56
C SER A 97 3.55 -16.19 -2.90
N PHE A 98 4.31 -16.81 -2.03
CA PHE A 98 5.74 -17.05 -2.24
C PHE A 98 6.27 -18.20 -1.37
N ARG A 99 7.36 -18.80 -1.78
CA ARG A 99 8.05 -19.84 -1.01
C ARG A 99 8.95 -19.21 0.06
N VAL A 100 8.86 -19.71 1.27
CA VAL A 100 9.73 -19.33 2.40
C VAL A 100 10.96 -20.22 2.41
N ARG A 101 12.11 -19.73 1.97
CA ARG A 101 13.33 -20.55 1.79
C ARG A 101 13.80 -21.22 3.07
N ALA A 102 13.71 -20.53 4.20
CA ALA A 102 14.17 -21.06 5.49
C ALA A 102 13.41 -22.31 5.95
N THR A 103 12.14 -22.46 5.58
CA THR A 103 11.26 -23.52 6.06
C THR A 103 10.76 -24.44 4.95
N GLY A 104 10.89 -24.03 3.68
CA GLY A 104 10.26 -24.69 2.53
C GLY A 104 8.73 -24.55 2.47
N LYS A 105 8.10 -23.89 3.47
CA LYS A 105 6.67 -23.61 3.46
C LYS A 105 6.32 -22.58 2.41
N ARG A 106 5.04 -22.48 2.08
CA ARG A 106 4.51 -21.47 1.16
C ARG A 106 3.61 -20.50 1.93
N TYR A 107 3.94 -19.20 1.88
CA TYR A 107 2.98 -18.16 2.23
C TYR A 107 1.95 -17.97 1.13
N SER A 108 0.69 -17.79 1.49
CA SER A 108 -0.38 -17.45 0.53
C SER A 108 -1.46 -16.62 1.21
N LEU A 109 -1.90 -15.55 0.56
CA LEU A 109 -3.06 -14.76 1.02
C LEU A 109 -4.34 -15.60 1.13
N GLY A 110 -4.48 -16.65 0.32
CA GLY A 110 -5.62 -17.56 0.33
C GLY A 110 -5.57 -18.63 1.45
N ASP A 111 -4.42 -18.77 2.12
CA ASP A 111 -4.24 -19.69 3.25
C ASP A 111 -4.29 -18.92 4.56
N SER A 112 -5.35 -19.13 5.35
CA SER A 112 -5.57 -18.43 6.61
C SER A 112 -4.47 -18.69 7.64
N GLU A 113 -3.84 -19.87 7.66
CA GLU A 113 -2.77 -20.21 8.59
C GLU A 113 -1.54 -19.33 8.33
N THR A 114 -1.06 -19.32 7.08
CA THR A 114 0.15 -18.55 6.74
C THR A 114 -0.12 -17.04 6.69
N ARG A 115 -1.29 -16.62 6.21
CA ARG A 115 -1.68 -15.20 6.19
C ARG A 115 -1.75 -14.60 7.58
N SER A 116 -2.14 -15.36 8.62
CA SER A 116 -2.28 -14.87 9.99
C SER A 116 -1.01 -15.06 10.83
N ASP A 117 0.06 -15.62 10.27
CA ASP A 117 1.31 -15.83 10.98
C ASP A 117 2.16 -14.55 10.99
N PRO A 118 2.38 -13.93 12.17
CA PRO A 118 3.09 -12.65 12.29
C PRO A 118 4.55 -12.71 11.86
N GLN A 119 5.14 -13.91 11.72
CA GLN A 119 6.54 -14.04 11.30
C GLN A 119 6.80 -13.50 9.88
N TYR A 120 5.76 -13.40 9.03
CA TYR A 120 5.88 -12.91 7.66
C TYR A 120 5.82 -11.38 7.56
N TYR A 121 5.36 -10.69 8.60
CA TYR A 121 5.07 -9.26 8.61
C TYR A 121 6.18 -8.48 9.29
N GLY A 122 7.17 -8.04 8.51
CA GLY A 122 8.27 -7.21 9.02
C GLY A 122 7.90 -5.73 9.14
N GLY A 123 8.79 -4.96 9.76
CA GLY A 123 8.57 -3.53 9.98
C GLY A 123 7.64 -3.21 11.16
N ASP A 124 7.19 -1.97 11.20
CA ASP A 124 6.23 -1.46 12.19
C ASP A 124 5.06 -0.79 11.45
N PRO A 125 3.89 -1.42 11.38
CA PRO A 125 2.75 -0.80 10.72
C PRO A 125 2.27 0.42 11.51
N ILE A 126 1.73 1.41 10.80
CA ILE A 126 1.36 2.73 11.34
C ILE A 126 0.41 2.63 12.53
N TRP A 127 -0.53 1.69 12.53
CA TRP A 127 -1.45 1.50 13.66
C TRP A 127 -0.76 1.08 14.95
N LEU A 128 0.38 0.36 14.88
CA LEU A 128 1.21 0.04 16.04
C LEU A 128 2.20 1.15 16.37
N THR A 129 2.80 1.78 15.35
CA THR A 129 3.72 2.91 15.53
C THR A 129 3.02 4.06 16.27
N ALA A 130 1.80 4.39 15.86
CA ALA A 130 0.99 5.44 16.46
C ALA A 130 0.49 5.03 17.86
N LYS A 131 -0.05 3.81 18.01
CA LYS A 131 -0.52 3.28 19.30
C LYS A 131 0.57 3.31 20.38
N ARG A 132 1.80 2.89 20.05
CA ARG A 132 2.94 2.92 20.99
C ARG A 132 3.35 4.32 21.42
N GLN A 133 2.93 5.34 20.67
CA GLN A 133 3.16 6.75 20.96
C GLN A 133 1.91 7.44 21.54
N GLY A 134 0.92 6.67 21.98
CA GLY A 134 -0.26 7.18 22.71
C GLY A 134 -1.46 7.53 21.84
N VAL A 135 -1.39 7.36 20.52
CA VAL A 135 -2.53 7.60 19.62
C VAL A 135 -3.48 6.40 19.64
N ILE A 136 -4.76 6.62 19.86
CA ILE A 136 -5.78 5.56 19.71
C ILE A 136 -6.00 5.30 18.21
N THR A 137 -5.85 4.04 17.81
CA THR A 137 -5.88 3.62 16.41
C THR A 137 -6.98 2.61 16.14
N ALA A 138 -7.53 2.65 14.91
CA ALA A 138 -8.53 1.68 14.46
C ALA A 138 -8.23 1.19 13.04
N THR A 139 -8.57 -0.07 12.77
CA THR A 139 -8.47 -0.67 11.44
C THR A 139 -9.76 -1.42 11.12
N VAL A 140 -10.34 -1.13 9.96
CA VAL A 140 -11.51 -1.83 9.41
C VAL A 140 -11.02 -2.62 8.20
N TYR A 141 -10.71 -3.89 8.43
CA TYR A 141 -10.24 -4.87 7.43
C TYR A 141 -8.96 -4.50 6.66
N TRP A 142 -8.15 -3.55 7.14
CA TRP A 142 -6.88 -3.27 6.45
C TRP A 142 -5.99 -4.52 6.40
N VAL A 143 -5.35 -4.75 5.26
CA VAL A 143 -4.51 -5.93 5.03
C VAL A 143 -3.42 -6.06 6.10
N GLY A 144 -3.38 -7.20 6.79
CA GLY A 144 -2.45 -7.51 7.87
C GLY A 144 -2.84 -6.95 9.24
N SER A 145 -3.93 -6.18 9.36
CA SER A 145 -4.32 -5.60 10.65
C SER A 145 -5.02 -6.58 11.59
N ASP A 146 -5.50 -7.70 11.06
CA ASP A 146 -6.02 -8.84 11.81
C ASP A 146 -4.92 -9.82 12.31
N VAL A 147 -3.66 -9.54 11.98
CA VAL A 147 -2.50 -10.28 12.45
C VAL A 147 -1.93 -9.61 13.70
N ALA A 148 -1.63 -10.40 14.74
CA ALA A 148 -0.97 -9.93 15.96
C ALA A 148 0.51 -9.62 15.71
N ILE A 149 0.80 -8.59 14.90
CA ILE A 149 2.16 -8.21 14.52
C ILE A 149 2.91 -7.73 15.78
N LYS A 150 4.06 -8.36 16.05
CA LYS A 150 4.81 -8.13 17.29
C LYS A 150 3.97 -8.32 18.56
N GLY A 151 2.96 -9.19 18.50
CA GLY A 151 2.07 -9.54 19.60
C GLY A 151 0.96 -8.53 19.87
N ASP A 152 0.69 -7.58 18.97
CA ASP A 152 -0.29 -6.51 19.20
C ASP A 152 -1.13 -6.17 17.96
N HIS A 153 -2.25 -5.48 18.17
CA HIS A 153 -3.19 -4.99 17.17
C HIS A 153 -3.45 -3.48 17.38
N ALA A 154 -4.17 -2.85 16.46
CA ALA A 154 -4.80 -1.55 16.72
C ALA A 154 -5.69 -1.62 17.97
N ASN A 155 -6.07 -0.45 18.55
CA ASN A 155 -6.99 -0.44 19.70
C ASN A 155 -8.38 -1.00 19.32
N TYR A 156 -8.83 -0.71 18.10
CA TYR A 156 -10.02 -1.27 17.49
C TYR A 156 -9.62 -1.92 16.16
N TRP A 157 -10.07 -3.15 15.94
CA TRP A 157 -9.75 -3.87 14.70
C TRP A 157 -10.81 -4.91 14.37
N HIS A 158 -10.93 -5.23 13.09
CA HIS A 158 -11.85 -6.22 12.57
C HIS A 158 -11.09 -7.41 12.01
N ASP A 159 -11.48 -8.61 12.41
CA ASP A 159 -10.93 -9.88 11.91
C ASP A 159 -11.56 -10.22 10.55
N TYR A 160 -10.76 -10.20 9.50
CA TYR A 160 -11.21 -10.52 8.14
C TYR A 160 -11.67 -11.99 7.98
N GLN A 161 -11.29 -12.86 8.91
CA GLN A 161 -11.70 -14.27 8.89
C GLN A 161 -13.08 -14.49 9.50
N LYS A 162 -13.58 -13.57 10.31
CA LYS A 162 -14.92 -13.66 10.91
C LYS A 162 -15.97 -13.25 9.89
N LYS A 163 -16.83 -14.21 9.53
CA LYS A 163 -17.91 -14.00 8.56
C LYS A 163 -19.27 -13.90 9.26
N PRO A 164 -20.26 -13.16 8.71
CA PRO A 164 -20.13 -12.36 7.50
C PRO A 164 -19.25 -11.13 7.70
N LEU A 165 -18.59 -10.66 6.63
CA LEU A 165 -17.94 -9.35 6.66
C LEU A 165 -18.98 -8.24 6.66
N LEU A 166 -18.61 -7.08 7.16
CA LEU A 166 -19.39 -5.86 6.99
C LEU A 166 -19.49 -5.52 5.50
N THR A 167 -20.69 -5.14 5.07
CA THR A 167 -20.92 -4.55 3.75
C THR A 167 -20.22 -3.19 3.62
N ASP A 168 -20.14 -2.63 2.44
CA ASP A 168 -19.48 -1.35 2.21
C ASP A 168 -20.11 -0.23 3.04
N VAL A 169 -21.44 -0.18 3.10
CA VAL A 169 -22.16 0.79 3.92
C VAL A 169 -21.91 0.56 5.42
N GLU A 170 -21.90 -0.70 5.87
CA GLU A 170 -21.60 -1.02 7.28
C GLU A 170 -20.15 -0.68 7.66
N ARG A 171 -19.18 -0.78 6.74
CA ARG A 171 -17.79 -0.29 6.97
C ARG A 171 -17.77 1.23 7.13
N ALA A 172 -18.51 1.95 6.29
CA ALA A 172 -18.68 3.40 6.45
C ALA A 172 -19.36 3.76 7.78
N ASP A 173 -20.39 3.02 8.20
CA ASP A 173 -21.05 3.20 9.49
C ASP A 173 -20.12 2.85 10.66
N GLU A 174 -19.24 1.87 10.52
CA GLU A 174 -18.25 1.54 11.55
C GLU A 174 -17.22 2.68 11.74
N VAL A 175 -16.76 3.29 10.66
CA VAL A 175 -15.92 4.51 10.74
C VAL A 175 -16.65 5.61 11.50
N LEU A 176 -17.94 5.82 11.22
CA LEU A 176 -18.76 6.80 11.94
C LEU A 176 -18.93 6.47 13.40
N ARG A 177 -19.23 5.21 13.72
CA ARG A 177 -19.37 4.73 15.11
C ARG A 177 -18.09 5.00 15.91
N LEU A 178 -16.93 4.73 15.31
CA LEU A 178 -15.63 4.98 15.93
C LEU A 178 -15.40 6.47 16.21
N LEU A 179 -15.77 7.36 15.28
CA LEU A 179 -15.67 8.80 15.48
C LEU A 179 -16.67 9.37 16.50
N GLN A 180 -17.73 8.63 16.81
CA GLN A 180 -18.75 9.04 17.81
C GLN A 180 -18.45 8.53 19.22
N LEU A 181 -17.38 7.76 19.41
CA LEU A 181 -16.94 7.33 20.75
C LEU A 181 -16.61 8.55 21.62
N PRO A 182 -16.72 8.42 22.96
CA PRO A 182 -16.22 9.44 23.87
C PRO A 182 -14.77 9.81 23.55
N GLU A 183 -14.39 11.09 23.73
CA GLU A 183 -13.08 11.62 23.35
C GLU A 183 -11.89 10.75 23.82
N LYS A 184 -11.97 10.22 25.04
CA LYS A 184 -10.92 9.36 25.63
C LYS A 184 -10.80 7.96 25.00
N GLU A 185 -11.79 7.56 24.21
CA GLU A 185 -11.88 6.25 23.57
C GLU A 185 -11.83 6.38 22.03
N ARG A 186 -12.03 7.60 21.52
CA ARG A 186 -12.15 7.89 20.11
C ARG A 186 -10.79 7.73 19.41
N PRO A 187 -10.70 6.92 18.32
CA PRO A 187 -9.47 6.82 17.56
C PRO A 187 -9.18 8.12 16.80
N HIS A 188 -7.96 8.61 16.91
CA HIS A 188 -7.44 9.71 16.10
C HIS A 188 -6.94 9.25 14.73
N PHE A 189 -6.80 7.94 14.54
CA PHE A 189 -6.37 7.32 13.30
C PHE A 189 -7.23 6.11 12.94
N ILE A 190 -7.79 6.11 11.74
CA ILE A 190 -8.62 5.02 11.21
C ILE A 190 -8.13 4.63 9.81
N MET A 191 -7.89 3.33 9.59
CA MET A 191 -7.64 2.75 8.27
C MET A 191 -8.83 1.88 7.87
N CYS A 192 -9.38 2.09 6.68
CA CYS A 192 -10.50 1.31 6.16
C CYS A 192 -10.19 0.79 4.76
N TYR A 193 -10.54 -0.48 4.50
CA TYR A 193 -10.28 -1.17 3.25
C TYR A 193 -11.58 -1.64 2.60
N PHE A 194 -11.65 -1.53 1.27
CA PHE A 194 -12.71 -2.05 0.41
C PHE A 194 -12.10 -2.86 -0.73
N GLU A 195 -12.72 -4.00 -1.07
CA GLU A 195 -12.22 -4.93 -2.08
C GLU A 195 -12.47 -4.46 -3.52
N GLU A 196 -13.41 -3.53 -3.72
CA GLU A 196 -13.73 -2.98 -5.04
C GLU A 196 -12.92 -1.69 -5.31
N PRO A 197 -12.62 -1.43 -6.58
CA PRO A 197 -13.06 -2.09 -7.83
C PRO A 197 -12.17 -3.25 -8.32
N ASP A 198 -11.23 -3.79 -7.54
CA ASP A 198 -10.30 -4.85 -7.95
C ASP A 198 -11.02 -6.14 -8.36
N HIS A 199 -11.94 -6.63 -7.54
CA HIS A 199 -12.66 -7.86 -7.80
C HIS A 199 -13.40 -7.82 -9.16
N THR A 200 -14.15 -6.76 -9.40
CA THR A 200 -14.84 -6.55 -10.67
C THR A 200 -13.85 -6.31 -11.81
N GLY A 201 -12.76 -5.60 -11.56
CA GLY A 201 -11.67 -5.38 -12.51
C GLY A 201 -11.04 -6.68 -13.00
N HIS A 202 -10.86 -7.67 -12.14
CA HIS A 202 -10.36 -8.99 -12.52
C HIS A 202 -11.33 -9.75 -13.42
N VAL A 203 -12.63 -9.67 -13.15
CA VAL A 203 -13.66 -10.45 -13.86
C VAL A 203 -14.02 -9.80 -15.19
N ALA A 204 -14.29 -8.51 -15.18
CA ALA A 204 -14.81 -7.77 -16.32
C ALA A 204 -13.73 -7.02 -17.11
N GLY A 205 -12.61 -6.68 -16.45
CA GLY A 205 -11.56 -5.79 -16.99
C GLY A 205 -11.69 -4.36 -16.48
N PRO A 206 -10.60 -3.57 -16.53
CA PRO A 206 -10.52 -2.27 -15.85
C PRO A 206 -11.39 -1.17 -16.48
N VAL A 207 -11.76 -1.29 -17.75
CA VAL A 207 -12.51 -0.24 -18.48
C VAL A 207 -13.76 -0.86 -19.10
N THR A 208 -14.75 -1.14 -18.25
CA THR A 208 -16.03 -1.76 -18.63
C THR A 208 -17.21 -1.06 -17.93
N ALA A 209 -18.43 -1.41 -18.34
CA ALA A 209 -19.64 -0.92 -17.67
C ALA A 209 -19.75 -1.43 -16.23
N ASP A 210 -19.33 -2.70 -15.99
CA ASP A 210 -19.39 -3.30 -14.65
C ASP A 210 -18.38 -2.62 -13.73
N CYS A 211 -17.12 -2.47 -14.15
CA CYS A 211 -16.10 -1.75 -13.37
C CYS A 211 -16.50 -0.28 -13.12
N ARG A 212 -17.15 0.38 -14.09
CA ARG A 212 -17.73 1.71 -13.88
C ARG A 212 -18.75 1.69 -12.76
N GLY A 213 -19.68 0.73 -12.78
CA GLY A 213 -20.72 0.61 -11.75
C GLY A 213 -20.13 0.52 -10.35
N GLU A 214 -19.07 -0.26 -10.18
CA GLU A 214 -18.42 -0.40 -8.86
C GLU A 214 -17.65 0.86 -8.44
N VAL A 215 -16.94 1.52 -9.36
CA VAL A 215 -16.25 2.78 -9.05
C VAL A 215 -17.25 3.87 -8.65
N GLU A 216 -18.38 3.99 -9.37
CA GLU A 216 -19.45 4.94 -9.08
C GLU A 216 -20.14 4.58 -7.75
N HIS A 217 -20.39 3.29 -7.48
CA HIS A 217 -20.90 2.82 -6.18
C HIS A 217 -19.96 3.17 -5.02
N MET A 218 -18.65 2.97 -5.17
CA MET A 218 -17.70 3.34 -4.13
C MET A 218 -17.65 4.84 -3.88
N ASP A 219 -17.80 5.66 -4.93
CA ASP A 219 -17.94 7.12 -4.78
C ASP A 219 -19.18 7.48 -3.95
N GLU A 220 -20.32 6.80 -4.17
CA GLU A 220 -21.55 6.99 -3.40
C GLU A 220 -21.39 6.57 -1.92
N VAL A 221 -20.73 5.44 -1.64
CA VAL A 221 -20.41 4.98 -0.28
C VAL A 221 -19.54 6.00 0.45
N LEU A 222 -18.51 6.51 -0.21
CA LEU A 222 -17.63 7.53 0.37
C LEU A 222 -18.37 8.87 0.58
N ALA A 223 -19.24 9.25 -0.35
CA ALA A 223 -20.11 10.42 -0.21
C ALA A 223 -21.08 10.27 0.97
N TYR A 224 -21.65 9.09 1.15
CA TYR A 224 -22.50 8.76 2.32
C TYR A 224 -21.72 8.89 3.62
N MET A 225 -20.55 8.27 3.69
CA MET A 225 -19.68 8.34 4.87
C MET A 225 -19.31 9.80 5.21
N TRP A 226 -18.87 10.56 4.22
CA TRP A 226 -18.47 11.96 4.43
C TRP A 226 -19.63 12.87 4.84
N ARG A 227 -20.80 12.73 4.23
CA ARG A 227 -21.99 13.49 4.64
C ARG A 227 -22.31 13.27 6.12
N ARG A 228 -22.18 12.06 6.62
CA ARG A 228 -22.39 11.74 8.03
C ARG A 228 -21.30 12.32 8.93
N ILE A 229 -20.05 12.19 8.53
CA ILE A 229 -18.90 12.82 9.23
C ILE A 229 -19.08 14.34 9.31
N SER A 230 -19.55 14.98 8.23
CA SER A 230 -19.75 16.42 8.18
C SER A 230 -20.78 16.97 9.17
N LEU A 231 -21.61 16.12 9.75
CA LEU A 231 -22.59 16.47 10.79
C LEU A 231 -22.02 16.33 12.21
N LEU A 232 -20.82 15.77 12.38
CA LEU A 232 -20.18 15.63 13.68
C LEU A 232 -19.57 16.96 14.15
N PRO A 233 -19.51 17.22 15.46
CA PRO A 233 -18.82 18.40 16.00
C PRO A 233 -17.36 18.50 15.57
N GLU A 234 -16.70 17.38 15.38
CA GLU A 234 -15.29 17.27 15.01
C GLU A 234 -15.03 17.34 13.51
N ALA A 235 -16.05 17.50 12.67
CA ALA A 235 -15.93 17.47 11.20
C ALA A 235 -14.81 18.35 10.64
N SER A 236 -14.63 19.55 11.21
CA SER A 236 -13.57 20.48 10.78
C SER A 236 -12.14 20.03 11.12
N LYS A 237 -12.01 19.00 11.97
CA LYS A 237 -10.74 18.43 12.41
C LYS A 237 -10.37 17.15 11.64
N VAL A 238 -11.22 16.67 10.73
CA VAL A 238 -11.03 15.40 10.03
C VAL A 238 -10.23 15.58 8.74
N ASN A 239 -9.12 14.88 8.63
CA ASN A 239 -8.40 14.63 7.38
C ASN A 239 -8.91 13.32 6.78
N LEU A 240 -9.36 13.35 5.54
CA LEU A 240 -9.77 12.16 4.77
C LEU A 240 -8.83 11.96 3.60
N ILE A 241 -8.24 10.78 3.51
CA ILE A 241 -7.42 10.32 2.40
C ILE A 241 -8.14 9.15 1.73
N VAL A 242 -8.26 9.17 0.41
CA VAL A 242 -8.75 8.05 -0.41
C VAL A 242 -7.69 7.70 -1.43
N THR A 243 -7.29 6.45 -1.46
CA THR A 243 -6.29 5.92 -2.39
C THR A 243 -6.56 4.43 -2.68
N GLY A 244 -5.65 3.74 -3.28
CA GLY A 244 -5.64 2.28 -3.46
C GLY A 244 -4.23 1.74 -3.28
N ASP A 245 -4.01 0.55 -3.70
CA ASP A 245 -2.75 -0.17 -3.58
C ASP A 245 -2.04 -0.38 -4.93
N HIS A 246 -2.80 -0.58 -6.00
CA HIS A 246 -2.34 -0.71 -7.38
C HIS A 246 -3.46 -0.34 -8.37
N GLY A 247 -3.11 -0.29 -9.63
CA GLY A 247 -4.09 -0.20 -10.72
C GLY A 247 -4.48 -1.57 -11.26
N MET A 248 -4.97 -1.60 -12.52
CA MET A 248 -5.46 -2.80 -13.19
C MET A 248 -5.18 -2.68 -14.70
N ALA A 249 -4.69 -3.74 -15.33
CA ALA A 249 -4.48 -3.80 -16.78
C ALA A 249 -5.30 -4.92 -17.40
N TRP A 250 -5.67 -4.76 -18.69
CA TRP A 250 -6.32 -5.81 -19.45
C TRP A 250 -5.43 -7.02 -19.64
N THR A 251 -6.02 -8.22 -19.52
CA THR A 251 -5.42 -9.50 -19.90
C THR A 251 -6.34 -10.24 -20.86
N ASP A 252 -5.78 -11.11 -21.70
CA ASP A 252 -6.54 -11.89 -22.68
C ASP A 252 -6.00 -13.31 -22.79
N ALA A 253 -6.85 -14.23 -23.28
CA ALA A 253 -6.53 -15.64 -23.46
C ALA A 253 -5.32 -15.87 -24.39
N ASP A 254 -5.16 -14.99 -25.39
CA ASP A 254 -4.09 -15.08 -26.38
C ASP A 254 -2.77 -14.43 -25.92
N ARG A 255 -2.77 -13.79 -24.72
CA ARG A 255 -1.62 -13.10 -24.14
C ARG A 255 -0.97 -13.91 -23.03
N THR A 256 -0.51 -15.12 -23.37
CA THR A 256 0.18 -16.01 -22.43
C THR A 256 1.50 -16.50 -23.01
N VAL A 257 2.51 -16.58 -22.14
CA VAL A 257 3.78 -17.24 -22.41
C VAL A 257 3.79 -18.53 -21.58
N PRO A 258 3.71 -19.72 -22.23
CA PRO A 258 3.59 -20.99 -21.52
C PRO A 258 4.92 -21.40 -20.87
N VAL A 259 4.87 -21.66 -19.54
CA VAL A 259 6.04 -22.00 -18.72
C VAL A 259 6.70 -23.28 -19.21
N LYS A 260 5.93 -24.36 -19.41
CA LYS A 260 6.41 -25.70 -19.78
C LYS A 260 7.06 -25.77 -21.17
N LYS A 261 6.82 -24.78 -22.02
CA LYS A 261 7.45 -24.69 -23.33
C LYS A 261 8.94 -24.40 -23.22
N TYR A 262 9.36 -23.67 -22.20
CA TYR A 262 10.72 -23.13 -22.07
C TYR A 262 11.47 -23.68 -20.87
N ILE A 263 10.77 -24.05 -19.78
CA ILE A 263 11.37 -24.48 -18.52
C ILE A 263 11.17 -25.95 -18.32
N LYS A 264 12.26 -26.68 -18.11
CA LYS A 264 12.25 -28.10 -17.83
C LYS A 264 11.93 -28.34 -16.34
N GLU A 265 11.12 -29.36 -16.06
CA GLU A 265 10.71 -29.71 -14.70
C GLU A 265 11.89 -30.09 -13.79
N GLU A 266 12.94 -30.71 -14.37
CA GLU A 266 14.14 -31.04 -13.62
C GLU A 266 14.95 -29.83 -13.15
N TRP A 267 14.73 -28.63 -13.70
CA TRP A 267 15.44 -27.42 -13.31
C TRP A 267 14.81 -26.72 -12.11
N VAL A 268 13.49 -26.86 -11.94
CA VAL A 268 12.73 -26.06 -10.99
C VAL A 268 12.27 -26.86 -9.78
N ASP A 269 12.33 -26.25 -8.63
CA ASP A 269 11.70 -26.71 -7.40
C ASP A 269 10.27 -26.15 -7.28
N ALA A 270 10.08 -24.90 -7.66
CA ALA A 270 8.77 -24.25 -7.73
C ALA A 270 8.77 -23.05 -8.71
N VAL A 271 7.58 -22.74 -9.23
CA VAL A 271 7.26 -21.46 -9.88
C VAL A 271 6.08 -20.86 -9.13
N ASP A 272 6.32 -19.77 -8.44
CA ASP A 272 5.29 -19.04 -7.69
C ASP A 272 4.89 -17.76 -8.41
N GLY A 273 3.58 -17.62 -8.64
CA GLY A 273 3.01 -16.50 -9.40
C GLY A 273 3.12 -16.71 -10.92
N ASP A 274 2.41 -15.86 -11.61
CA ASP A 274 2.39 -15.73 -13.06
C ASP A 274 2.64 -14.29 -13.52
N LEU A 275 2.60 -13.36 -12.55
CA LEU A 275 2.74 -11.93 -12.76
C LEU A 275 3.10 -11.19 -11.45
N PRO A 276 4.38 -10.94 -11.19
CA PRO A 276 5.54 -11.61 -11.76
C PRO A 276 5.64 -13.07 -11.30
N ALA A 277 6.44 -13.87 -12.00
CA ALA A 277 6.76 -15.22 -11.58
C ALA A 277 8.13 -15.29 -10.88
N ASN A 278 8.14 -15.84 -9.67
CA ASN A 278 9.34 -16.20 -8.94
C ASN A 278 9.67 -17.67 -9.17
N ILE A 279 10.83 -17.96 -9.74
CA ILE A 279 11.27 -19.31 -10.05
C ILE A 279 12.35 -19.72 -9.06
N TYR A 280 12.11 -20.83 -8.36
CA TYR A 280 13.05 -21.45 -7.41
C TYR A 280 13.68 -22.66 -8.06
N VAL A 281 15.02 -22.70 -8.12
CA VAL A 281 15.75 -23.75 -8.81
C VAL A 281 16.16 -24.87 -7.88
N LYS A 282 16.21 -26.12 -8.41
CA LYS A 282 16.72 -27.30 -7.67
C LYS A 282 18.22 -27.22 -7.42
N LYS A 283 18.97 -26.58 -8.33
CA LYS A 283 20.42 -26.37 -8.22
C LYS A 283 20.80 -25.00 -8.78
N PRO A 284 21.78 -24.32 -8.19
CA PRO A 284 22.15 -22.96 -8.59
C PRO A 284 22.46 -22.79 -10.09
N GLU A 285 23.11 -23.78 -10.73
CA GLU A 285 23.43 -23.75 -12.15
C GLU A 285 22.19 -23.72 -13.06
N PHE A 286 21.03 -24.16 -12.59
CA PHE A 286 19.81 -24.13 -13.38
C PHE A 286 19.21 -22.72 -13.53
N ALA A 287 19.61 -21.77 -12.69
CA ALA A 287 19.21 -20.37 -12.89
C ALA A 287 19.71 -19.86 -14.24
N ASP A 288 20.96 -20.19 -14.60
CA ASP A 288 21.54 -19.82 -15.89
C ASP A 288 20.83 -20.48 -17.06
N SER A 289 20.51 -21.76 -16.89
CA SER A 289 19.81 -22.52 -17.92
C SER A 289 18.43 -21.92 -18.20
N ILE A 290 17.70 -21.51 -17.14
CA ILE A 290 16.38 -20.88 -17.23
C ILE A 290 16.50 -19.49 -17.90
N VAL A 291 17.43 -18.64 -17.45
CA VAL A 291 17.63 -17.32 -18.06
C VAL A 291 18.00 -17.45 -19.54
N ALA A 292 18.89 -18.40 -19.88
CA ALA A 292 19.25 -18.66 -21.27
C ALA A 292 18.06 -19.15 -22.12
N ALA A 293 17.22 -20.02 -21.56
CA ALA A 293 16.02 -20.55 -22.25
C ALA A 293 14.93 -19.49 -22.47
N LEU A 294 14.86 -18.52 -21.59
CA LEU A 294 13.85 -17.43 -21.67
C LEU A 294 14.39 -16.17 -22.35
N LYS A 295 15.69 -16.09 -22.56
CA LYS A 295 16.31 -14.93 -23.24
C LYS A 295 15.80 -14.84 -24.69
N GLY A 296 15.23 -13.70 -25.02
CA GLY A 296 14.67 -13.45 -26.36
C GLY A 296 13.28 -14.05 -26.59
N VAL A 297 12.64 -14.57 -25.57
CA VAL A 297 11.21 -14.90 -25.62
C VAL A 297 10.42 -13.60 -25.56
N ASP A 298 9.55 -13.39 -26.52
CA ASP A 298 8.73 -12.18 -26.62
C ASP A 298 7.79 -12.03 -25.40
N HIS A 299 7.51 -10.79 -25.06
CA HIS A 299 6.55 -10.41 -24.03
C HIS A 299 6.92 -10.77 -22.59
N ILE A 300 8.18 -11.08 -22.32
CA ILE A 300 8.70 -11.25 -20.96
C ILE A 300 10.08 -10.60 -20.83
N ARG A 301 10.38 -10.15 -19.63
CA ARG A 301 11.72 -9.81 -19.16
C ARG A 301 12.13 -10.82 -18.11
N VAL A 302 13.38 -11.25 -18.13
CA VAL A 302 13.91 -12.29 -17.25
C VAL A 302 15.24 -11.86 -16.66
N TRP A 303 15.40 -12.09 -15.36
CA TRP A 303 16.64 -11.78 -14.64
C TRP A 303 16.94 -12.85 -13.60
N ARG A 304 18.23 -13.10 -13.38
CA ARG A 304 18.65 -13.70 -12.12
C ARG A 304 18.31 -12.77 -10.97
N LYS A 305 18.12 -13.32 -9.79
CA LYS A 305 17.82 -12.52 -8.57
C LYS A 305 18.79 -11.35 -8.37
N ALA A 306 20.11 -11.58 -8.58
CA ALA A 306 21.13 -10.54 -8.41
C ALA A 306 21.18 -9.50 -9.55
N GLU A 307 20.45 -9.72 -10.65
CA GLU A 307 20.41 -8.88 -11.85
C GLU A 307 19.09 -8.12 -11.98
N ILE A 308 18.18 -8.28 -11.02
CA ILE A 308 16.90 -7.56 -11.01
C ILE A 308 17.20 -6.04 -10.99
N PRO A 309 16.59 -5.25 -11.88
CA PRO A 309 16.86 -3.82 -11.97
C PRO A 309 16.59 -3.10 -10.64
N GLU A 310 17.51 -2.23 -10.24
CA GLU A 310 17.46 -1.50 -8.96
C GLU A 310 16.17 -0.69 -8.78
N TYR A 311 15.61 -0.12 -9.86
CA TYR A 311 14.39 0.68 -9.79
C TYR A 311 13.15 -0.11 -9.31
N LEU A 312 13.18 -1.44 -9.39
CA LEU A 312 12.12 -2.30 -8.87
C LEU A 312 12.20 -2.44 -7.34
N HIS A 313 13.31 -2.09 -6.71
CA HIS A 313 13.56 -2.30 -5.27
C HIS A 313 13.18 -3.71 -4.81
N TYR A 314 13.59 -4.72 -5.59
CA TYR A 314 13.20 -6.11 -5.41
C TYR A 314 14.39 -7.04 -5.70
N GLY A 315 14.54 -8.12 -4.93
CA GLY A 315 15.62 -9.09 -5.12
C GLY A 315 16.58 -9.25 -3.92
N SER A 316 16.56 -8.35 -2.95
CA SER A 316 17.40 -8.47 -1.74
C SER A 316 16.81 -9.46 -0.71
N ASN A 317 15.47 -9.59 -0.67
CA ASN A 317 14.81 -10.49 0.26
C ASN A 317 15.16 -11.96 -0.02
N PRO A 318 15.52 -12.77 1.00
CA PRO A 318 15.90 -14.17 0.81
C PRO A 318 14.82 -15.00 0.13
N ASN A 319 13.54 -14.68 0.30
CA ASN A 319 12.41 -15.42 -0.26
C ASN A 319 12.13 -15.12 -1.73
N VAL A 320 12.74 -14.10 -2.34
CA VAL A 320 12.64 -13.87 -3.79
C VAL A 320 13.26 -15.07 -4.54
N GLY A 321 12.61 -15.49 -5.65
CA GLY A 321 13.07 -16.59 -6.49
C GLY A 321 14.47 -16.39 -7.05
N ASP A 322 15.14 -17.46 -7.46
CA ASP A 322 16.46 -17.39 -8.07
C ASP A 322 16.45 -16.71 -9.43
N VAL A 323 15.29 -16.82 -10.12
CA VAL A 323 15.00 -16.12 -11.36
C VAL A 323 13.65 -15.43 -11.25
N LEU A 324 13.58 -14.17 -11.68
CA LEU A 324 12.36 -13.39 -11.81
C LEU A 324 11.97 -13.31 -13.29
N VAL A 325 10.71 -13.62 -13.59
CA VAL A 325 10.10 -13.38 -14.90
C VAL A 325 9.00 -12.33 -14.75
N LEU A 326 9.12 -11.25 -15.50
CA LEU A 326 8.15 -10.16 -15.53
C LEU A 326 7.55 -10.04 -16.92
N PRO A 327 6.28 -10.42 -17.10
CA PRO A 327 5.57 -10.23 -18.37
C PRO A 327 5.35 -8.75 -18.70
N ASP A 328 5.27 -8.47 -20.00
CA ASP A 328 4.79 -7.19 -20.50
C ASP A 328 3.33 -6.93 -20.10
N VAL A 329 2.93 -5.67 -20.07
CA VAL A 329 1.56 -5.30 -19.68
C VAL A 329 0.53 -6.04 -20.52
N GLY A 330 -0.39 -6.69 -19.83
CA GLY A 330 -1.44 -7.52 -20.45
C GLY A 330 -1.05 -8.97 -20.75
N TRP A 331 0.20 -9.37 -20.53
CA TRP A 331 0.67 -10.75 -20.70
C TRP A 331 0.83 -11.49 -19.38
N LEU A 332 0.73 -12.81 -19.41
CA LEU A 332 0.91 -13.69 -18.26
C LEU A 332 1.92 -14.80 -18.57
N PHE A 333 2.77 -15.12 -17.62
CA PHE A 333 3.70 -16.26 -17.71
C PHE A 333 3.08 -17.49 -17.06
N THR A 334 2.28 -18.23 -17.83
CA THR A 334 1.43 -19.29 -17.27
C THR A 334 1.07 -20.39 -18.28
N ASP A 335 0.88 -21.62 -17.79
CA ASP A 335 0.28 -22.74 -18.54
C ASP A 335 -1.25 -22.85 -18.30
N ARG A 336 -1.82 -22.03 -17.42
CA ARG A 336 -3.26 -22.04 -17.13
C ARG A 336 -4.05 -21.38 -18.25
N LYS A 337 -5.28 -21.85 -18.45
CA LYS A 337 -6.21 -21.14 -19.31
C LYS A 337 -6.59 -19.80 -18.68
N VAL A 338 -6.35 -18.75 -19.41
CA VAL A 338 -6.73 -17.38 -19.02
C VAL A 338 -8.05 -17.02 -19.71
N ARG A 339 -8.86 -16.20 -19.06
CA ARG A 339 -10.02 -15.55 -19.67
C ARG A 339 -9.68 -14.08 -19.85
N ARG A 340 -10.36 -13.44 -20.78
CA ARG A 340 -10.30 -11.98 -20.88
C ARG A 340 -10.83 -11.37 -19.59
N GLY A 341 -10.09 -10.40 -19.04
CA GLY A 341 -10.41 -9.72 -17.80
C GLY A 341 -9.31 -8.73 -17.44
N GLY A 342 -9.07 -8.52 -16.17
CA GLY A 342 -7.97 -7.69 -15.67
C GLY A 342 -6.98 -8.45 -14.81
N SER A 343 -5.78 -7.91 -14.73
CA SER A 343 -4.77 -8.33 -13.77
C SER A 343 -3.82 -7.18 -13.41
N HIS A 344 -3.10 -7.37 -12.33
CA HIS A 344 -2.11 -6.43 -11.80
C HIS A 344 -0.89 -7.19 -11.28
N GLY A 345 0.22 -6.49 -11.03
CA GLY A 345 1.52 -7.10 -10.66
C GLY A 345 2.58 -6.83 -11.72
N PHE A 346 2.25 -6.06 -12.75
CA PHE A 346 3.17 -5.61 -13.79
C PHE A 346 4.21 -4.63 -13.25
N ASP A 347 5.09 -4.19 -14.12
CA ASP A 347 6.04 -3.13 -13.82
C ASP A 347 5.32 -1.93 -13.18
N ASN A 348 5.76 -1.56 -11.99
CA ASN A 348 5.12 -0.49 -11.23
C ASN A 348 5.32 0.91 -11.82
N THR A 349 6.12 1.04 -12.87
CA THR A 349 6.30 2.30 -13.61
C THR A 349 5.26 2.52 -14.70
N CYS A 350 4.57 1.45 -15.15
CA CYS A 350 3.56 1.55 -16.20
C CYS A 350 2.30 2.29 -15.71
N SER A 351 1.63 2.97 -16.63
CA SER A 351 0.44 3.79 -16.33
C SER A 351 -0.71 2.97 -15.74
N ASP A 352 -0.92 1.75 -16.22
CA ASP A 352 -2.02 0.90 -15.79
C ASP A 352 -1.92 0.47 -14.32
N MET A 353 -0.71 0.50 -13.73
CA MET A 353 -0.49 0.19 -12.32
C MET A 353 -0.55 1.41 -11.41
N GLN A 354 -0.57 2.64 -11.95
CA GLN A 354 -0.65 3.85 -11.14
C GLN A 354 -2.00 3.97 -10.42
N VAL A 355 -1.99 4.65 -9.27
CA VAL A 355 -3.08 4.71 -8.31
C VAL A 355 -3.58 6.13 -8.14
N GLY A 356 -4.88 6.32 -8.01
CA GLY A 356 -5.48 7.59 -7.64
C GLY A 356 -5.22 7.93 -6.17
N PHE A 357 -4.95 9.21 -5.90
CA PHE A 357 -4.83 9.73 -4.54
C PHE A 357 -5.63 11.01 -4.41
N ARG A 358 -6.52 11.05 -3.42
CA ARG A 358 -7.33 12.20 -3.05
C ARG A 358 -7.20 12.44 -1.55
N ALA A 359 -7.00 13.69 -1.15
CA ALA A 359 -6.92 14.02 0.27
C ALA A 359 -7.55 15.38 0.53
N MET A 360 -8.33 15.51 1.61
CA MET A 360 -8.88 16.79 2.04
C MET A 360 -8.91 16.87 3.57
N GLY A 361 -8.99 18.07 4.10
CA GLY A 361 -9.07 18.32 5.53
C GLY A 361 -8.17 19.47 5.98
N PRO A 362 -8.07 19.69 7.30
CA PRO A 362 -7.34 20.84 7.84
C PRO A 362 -5.84 20.84 7.50
N ALA A 363 -5.22 19.68 7.34
CA ALA A 363 -3.79 19.57 7.05
C ALA A 363 -3.43 19.78 5.56
N PHE A 364 -4.38 19.60 4.64
CA PHE A 364 -4.12 19.59 3.20
C PHE A 364 -4.40 20.94 2.54
N LYS A 365 -3.62 21.29 1.50
CA LYS A 365 -3.90 22.40 0.61
C LYS A 365 -5.26 22.23 -0.08
N VAL A 366 -5.84 23.32 -0.54
CA VAL A 366 -7.13 23.33 -1.26
C VAL A 366 -6.87 23.54 -2.75
N GLY A 367 -7.50 22.72 -3.59
CA GLY A 367 -7.39 22.81 -5.05
C GLY A 367 -5.98 22.51 -5.59
N TYR A 368 -5.19 21.74 -4.84
CA TYR A 368 -3.82 21.43 -5.23
C TYR A 368 -3.74 20.14 -6.05
N VAL A 369 -3.20 20.26 -7.24
CA VAL A 369 -2.86 19.09 -8.07
C VAL A 369 -1.35 18.89 -8.02
N LYS A 370 -0.92 17.75 -7.46
CA LYS A 370 0.50 17.42 -7.42
C LYS A 370 1.00 17.11 -8.85
N PRO A 371 2.02 17.83 -9.35
CA PRO A 371 2.45 17.69 -10.74
C PRO A 371 3.12 16.35 -11.02
N ASP A 372 3.92 15.86 -10.08
CA ASP A 372 4.66 14.63 -10.21
C ASP A 372 4.02 13.51 -9.37
N LYS A 373 4.06 12.28 -9.90
CA LYS A 373 3.68 11.12 -9.11
C LYS A 373 4.67 10.91 -7.95
N PHE A 374 4.18 10.37 -6.84
CA PHE A 374 4.98 10.04 -5.68
C PHE A 374 4.89 8.54 -5.37
N ARG A 375 5.88 8.01 -4.64
CA ARG A 375 5.95 6.58 -4.28
C ARG A 375 5.05 6.27 -3.09
N ASN A 376 4.38 5.13 -3.11
CA ASN A 376 3.46 4.72 -2.04
C ASN A 376 4.13 4.52 -0.67
N VAL A 377 5.43 4.24 -0.62
CA VAL A 377 6.23 4.21 0.63
C VAL A 377 6.17 5.54 1.40
N CYS A 378 5.85 6.66 0.72
CA CYS A 378 5.76 7.99 1.32
C CYS A 378 4.44 8.23 2.07
N VAL A 379 3.45 7.34 1.94
CA VAL A 379 2.18 7.44 2.69
C VAL A 379 2.40 7.21 4.18
N TYR A 380 3.23 6.25 4.56
CA TYR A 380 3.56 6.01 5.98
C TYR A 380 4.15 7.25 6.69
N PRO A 381 5.25 7.86 6.20
CA PRO A 381 5.77 9.08 6.83
C PRO A 381 4.81 10.28 6.72
N LEU A 382 3.94 10.35 5.70
CA LEU A 382 2.85 11.33 5.64
C LEU A 382 1.87 11.12 6.81
N LEU A 383 1.41 9.89 7.04
CA LEU A 383 0.51 9.56 8.14
C LEU A 383 1.16 9.83 9.50
N CYS A 384 2.45 9.48 9.67
CA CYS A 384 3.20 9.83 10.88
C CYS A 384 3.23 11.34 11.13
N HIS A 385 3.45 12.13 10.07
CA HIS A 385 3.43 13.59 10.15
C HIS A 385 2.05 14.11 10.57
N LEU A 386 0.96 13.62 9.95
CA LEU A 386 -0.41 14.02 10.28
C LEU A 386 -0.81 13.67 11.72
N LEU A 387 -0.26 12.60 12.27
CA LEU A 387 -0.51 12.14 13.64
C LEU A 387 0.46 12.72 14.67
N GLY A 388 1.47 13.50 14.26
CA GLY A 388 2.50 14.01 15.16
C GLY A 388 3.39 12.94 15.79
N VAL A 389 3.49 11.76 15.18
CA VAL A 389 4.29 10.63 15.71
C VAL A 389 5.59 10.46 14.94
N LYS A 390 6.60 9.97 15.65
CA LYS A 390 7.89 9.66 15.05
C LYS A 390 7.79 8.38 14.21
N PRO A 391 8.15 8.41 12.91
CA PRO A 391 8.14 7.22 12.09
C PRO A 391 9.20 6.20 12.55
N SER A 392 8.87 4.91 12.45
CA SER A 392 9.85 3.83 12.47
C SER A 392 10.69 3.83 11.19
N ALA A 393 11.75 3.02 11.14
CA ALA A 393 12.58 2.85 9.94
C ALA A 393 11.69 2.48 8.74
N ASN A 394 11.84 3.23 7.64
CA ASN A 394 11.04 3.07 6.42
C ASN A 394 11.82 3.58 5.20
N ASP A 395 11.33 3.30 3.99
CA ASP A 395 11.94 3.66 2.71
C ASP A 395 11.35 4.93 2.09
N GLY A 396 10.34 5.51 2.74
CA GLY A 396 9.66 6.72 2.28
C GLY A 396 10.28 8.01 2.84
N SER A 397 9.83 9.12 2.28
CA SER A 397 10.18 10.45 2.78
C SER A 397 8.97 11.37 2.74
N VAL A 398 8.69 12.05 3.85
CA VAL A 398 7.64 13.09 3.87
C VAL A 398 7.96 14.24 2.90
N ALA A 399 9.22 14.47 2.58
CA ALA A 399 9.63 15.52 1.65
C ALA A 399 9.03 15.33 0.22
N GLU A 400 8.80 14.10 -0.22
CA GLU A 400 8.16 13.82 -1.51
C GLU A 400 6.69 14.28 -1.58
N VAL A 401 6.04 14.46 -0.44
CA VAL A 401 4.60 14.74 -0.31
C VAL A 401 4.29 16.00 0.49
N ALA A 402 5.33 16.67 1.01
CA ALA A 402 5.18 17.88 1.83
C ALA A 402 4.51 19.05 1.07
N ASP A 403 4.65 19.08 -0.24
CA ASP A 403 4.01 20.06 -1.11
C ASP A 403 2.47 19.96 -1.14
N MET A 404 1.89 18.86 -0.70
CA MET A 404 0.45 18.68 -0.53
C MET A 404 -0.10 19.27 0.77
N LEU A 405 0.78 19.55 1.74
CA LEU A 405 0.42 20.05 3.07
C LEU A 405 0.39 21.59 3.12
N LYS A 406 -0.39 22.14 4.10
CA LYS A 406 -0.44 23.60 4.38
C LYS A 406 0.81 24.09 5.06
#